data_dda679259beb1a74a18da8332fe2ba1e
#
_entry.id   dda679259beb1a74a18da8332fe2ba1e
#
_cell.length_a   1.000
_cell.length_b   1.000
_cell.length_c   1.000
_cell.angle_alpha   90.00
_cell.angle_beta   90.00
_cell.angle_gamma   90.00
#
_symmetry.space_group_name_H-M   'P 1'
#
loop_
_entity.id
_entity.type
_entity.pdbx_description
1 polymer ?
#
loop_
_entity_poly.entity_id
_entity_poly.type
_entity_poly.pdbx_seq_one_letter_code
_entity_poly.pdbx_strand_id
1 'polypeptide(L)'
;MIKYHQDRIDFASLHQNNIDRIQLEMIPAKSHVLEIGCATGYMSEYLSRDKQCHVLGIEPVQEQAELARKRGLEVITGLIDSRETQEQLIAHTKEHGLFETIFMSQVIEHIADPATTLRALKNLLTPDGYLVISTCSIVHWKCRLQILFGKWEYEDYGIFDRTHLRFFTIKSFRQLLEESGYTVVDFGYTFEDICPFKILFDTRILAPSDLLRLIPFIGIRLRRVYTDLFKNFLATQFVYKAQPIQGLK
;
A
#
# COMPACT_ATOMS: atom_id res chain seq x y z
N MET A 1 -7.36 -8.54 20.43
CA MET A 1 -6.12 -7.79 20.12
C MET A 1 -6.38 -7.01 18.84
N ILE A 2 -6.25 -5.68 18.88
CA ILE A 2 -6.52 -4.84 17.71
C ILE A 2 -5.40 -5.08 16.70
N LYS A 3 -5.77 -5.58 15.51
CA LYS A 3 -4.85 -5.79 14.40
C LYS A 3 -4.48 -4.41 13.82
N TYR A 4 -3.20 -4.16 13.50
CA TYR A 4 -2.69 -2.91 12.92
C TYR A 4 -2.81 -1.65 13.83
N HIS A 5 -2.71 -1.80 15.15
CA HIS A 5 -2.61 -0.65 16.04
C HIS A 5 -1.17 -0.09 16.03
N GLN A 6 -1.03 1.17 15.63
CA GLN A 6 0.20 1.96 15.80
C GLN A 6 -0.14 3.26 16.51
N ASP A 7 0.71 3.68 17.45
CA ASP A 7 0.45 4.88 18.23
C ASP A 7 0.54 6.14 17.39
N ARG A 8 1.63 6.33 16.66
CA ARG A 8 1.87 7.50 15.80
C ARG A 8 3.01 7.22 14.84
N ILE A 9 2.91 7.76 13.63
CA ILE A 9 4.04 7.76 12.70
C ILE A 9 5.00 8.90 13.09
N ASP A 10 6.24 8.53 13.39
CA ASP A 10 7.39 9.44 13.27
C ASP A 10 8.02 9.21 11.90
N PHE A 11 7.60 10.02 10.91
CA PHE A 11 8.05 9.88 9.53
C PHE A 11 9.57 10.00 9.38
N ALA A 12 10.21 10.83 10.20
CA ALA A 12 11.67 11.03 10.14
C ALA A 12 12.44 9.76 10.55
N SER A 13 11.87 8.96 11.45
CA SER A 13 12.47 7.70 11.91
C SER A 13 12.23 6.52 10.96
N LEU A 14 11.27 6.62 10.02
CA LEU A 14 10.99 5.55 9.07
C LEU A 14 12.17 5.34 8.13
N HIS A 15 12.63 4.09 8.05
CA HIS A 15 13.69 3.72 7.12
C HIS A 15 13.24 3.92 5.66
N GLN A 16 14.18 4.25 4.75
CA GLN A 16 13.87 4.43 3.32
C GLN A 16 13.26 3.18 2.65
N ASN A 17 13.51 1.99 3.18
CA ASN A 17 12.92 0.73 2.75
C ASN A 17 11.70 0.36 3.61
N ASN A 18 10.83 1.32 3.92
CA ASN A 18 9.57 1.12 4.62
C ASN A 18 8.43 1.51 3.68
N ILE A 19 7.40 0.66 3.57
CA ILE A 19 6.31 0.88 2.63
C ILE A 19 5.48 2.11 3.00
N ASP A 20 5.25 2.36 4.29
CA ASP A 20 4.48 3.51 4.74
C ASP A 20 5.17 4.81 4.35
N ARG A 21 6.50 4.87 4.50
CA ARG A 21 7.29 6.00 4.03
C ARG A 21 7.14 6.22 2.53
N ILE A 22 7.36 5.16 1.73
CA ILE A 22 7.34 5.26 0.26
C ILE A 22 5.97 5.74 -0.23
N GLN A 23 4.88 5.16 0.28
CA GLN A 23 3.54 5.52 -0.17
C GLN A 23 3.10 6.90 0.34
N LEU A 24 3.45 7.29 1.56
CA LEU A 24 3.14 8.63 2.09
C LEU A 24 3.91 9.74 1.34
N GLU A 25 5.14 9.47 0.85
CA GLU A 25 5.88 10.40 -0.01
C GLU A 25 5.16 10.66 -1.36
N MET A 26 4.42 9.67 -1.89
CA MET A 26 3.67 9.79 -3.15
C MET A 26 2.40 10.64 -3.03
N ILE A 27 1.87 10.88 -1.81
CA ILE A 27 0.66 11.65 -1.58
C ILE A 27 1.02 13.15 -1.49
N PRO A 28 0.42 14.04 -2.31
CA PRO A 28 0.67 15.47 -2.24
C PRO A 28 0.19 16.06 -0.91
N ALA A 29 0.87 17.10 -0.42
CA ALA A 29 0.40 17.85 0.73
C ALA A 29 -0.83 18.72 0.37
N LYS A 30 -1.65 19.04 1.37
CA LYS A 30 -2.85 19.90 1.25
C LYS A 30 -3.91 19.34 0.29
N SER A 31 -3.90 18.03 0.03
CA SER A 31 -4.88 17.39 -0.83
C SER A 31 -6.10 16.87 -0.06
N HIS A 32 -7.21 16.71 -0.78
CA HIS A 32 -8.40 16.01 -0.30
C HIS A 32 -8.19 14.51 -0.53
N VAL A 33 -8.08 13.75 0.56
CA VAL A 33 -7.67 12.33 0.55
C VAL A 33 -8.78 11.43 1.04
N LEU A 34 -9.06 10.35 0.30
CA LEU A 34 -9.83 9.22 0.79
C LEU A 34 -8.85 8.09 1.16
N GLU A 35 -8.75 7.74 2.43
CA GLU A 35 -7.99 6.56 2.87
C GLU A 35 -8.91 5.36 3.08
N ILE A 36 -8.71 4.30 2.29
CA ILE A 36 -9.49 3.07 2.37
C ILE A 36 -8.73 2.05 3.22
N GLY A 37 -9.37 1.56 4.30
CA GLY A 37 -8.73 0.70 5.29
C GLY A 37 -7.84 1.50 6.24
N CYS A 38 -8.36 2.59 6.81
CA CYS A 38 -7.55 3.49 7.64
C CYS A 38 -7.17 2.88 9.01
N ALA A 39 -7.68 1.72 9.35
CA ALA A 39 -7.44 1.05 10.63
C ALA A 39 -7.67 2.01 11.81
N THR A 40 -6.68 2.14 12.71
CA THR A 40 -6.75 3.09 13.85
C THR A 40 -6.40 4.53 13.47
N GLY A 41 -6.23 4.85 12.18
CA GLY A 41 -6.04 6.20 11.65
C GLY A 41 -4.62 6.77 11.78
N TYR A 42 -3.61 5.95 12.01
CA TYR A 42 -2.24 6.44 12.23
C TYR A 42 -1.62 7.12 10.99
N MET A 43 -1.93 6.64 9.77
CA MET A 43 -1.50 7.30 8.52
C MET A 43 -2.35 8.53 8.21
N SER A 44 -3.68 8.43 8.37
CA SER A 44 -4.59 9.57 8.25
C SER A 44 -4.20 10.72 9.18
N GLU A 45 -3.81 10.44 10.43
CA GLU A 45 -3.35 11.46 11.38
C GLU A 45 -2.11 12.18 10.87
N TYR A 46 -1.12 11.44 10.34
CA TYR A 46 0.07 12.02 9.72
C TYR A 46 -0.28 12.88 8.49
N LEU A 47 -1.12 12.36 7.60
CA LEU A 47 -1.57 13.11 6.42
C LEU A 47 -2.29 14.41 6.80
N SER A 48 -3.17 14.34 7.77
CA SER A 48 -3.95 15.50 8.22
C SER A 48 -3.06 16.54 8.91
N ARG A 49 -2.23 16.12 9.86
CA ARG A 49 -1.46 17.03 10.70
C ARG A 49 -0.18 17.53 10.03
N ASP A 50 0.62 16.61 9.49
CA ASP A 50 1.97 16.94 9.00
C ASP A 50 1.96 17.35 7.52
N LYS A 51 1.05 16.76 6.71
CA LYS A 51 0.86 17.15 5.30
C LYS A 51 -0.31 18.12 5.06
N GLN A 52 -1.08 18.46 6.10
CA GLN A 52 -2.22 19.39 6.02
C GLN A 52 -3.28 18.92 5.00
N CYS A 53 -3.48 17.62 4.86
CA CYS A 53 -4.50 17.03 4.01
C CYS A 53 -5.88 17.04 4.72
N HIS A 54 -6.96 17.13 3.95
CA HIS A 54 -8.30 16.80 4.42
C HIS A 54 -8.53 15.31 4.17
N VAL A 55 -8.67 14.52 5.23
CA VAL A 55 -8.72 13.06 5.11
C VAL A 55 -10.06 12.53 5.57
N LEU A 56 -10.74 11.79 4.68
CA LEU A 56 -11.85 10.90 5.01
C LEU A 56 -11.31 9.46 5.06
N GLY A 57 -11.53 8.76 6.17
CA GLY A 57 -11.18 7.35 6.31
C GLY A 57 -12.37 6.42 6.07
N ILE A 58 -12.09 5.23 5.58
CA ILE A 58 -13.04 4.09 5.58
C ILE A 58 -12.40 2.95 6.37
N GLU A 59 -13.15 2.38 7.31
CA GLU A 59 -12.70 1.24 8.10
C GLU A 59 -13.86 0.30 8.43
N PRO A 60 -13.81 -0.99 8.06
CA PRO A 60 -14.91 -1.91 8.32
C PRO A 60 -15.04 -2.33 9.80
N VAL A 61 -13.95 -2.30 10.58
CA VAL A 61 -13.94 -2.72 11.97
C VAL A 61 -14.34 -1.55 12.87
N GLN A 62 -15.52 -1.62 13.47
CA GLN A 62 -16.09 -0.56 14.31
C GLN A 62 -15.13 -0.06 15.39
N GLU A 63 -14.46 -0.98 16.10
CA GLU A 63 -13.53 -0.62 17.18
C GLU A 63 -12.33 0.20 16.65
N GLN A 64 -11.81 -0.16 15.48
CA GLN A 64 -10.71 0.58 14.84
C GLN A 64 -11.17 1.95 14.33
N ALA A 65 -12.33 2.01 13.70
CA ALA A 65 -12.94 3.27 13.25
C ALA A 65 -13.18 4.25 14.43
N GLU A 66 -13.60 3.74 15.58
CA GLU A 66 -13.77 4.56 16.79
C GLU A 66 -12.44 5.11 17.32
N LEU A 67 -11.36 4.31 17.26
CA LEU A 67 -10.02 4.78 17.62
C LEU A 67 -9.52 5.86 16.65
N ALA A 68 -9.78 5.71 15.35
CA ALA A 68 -9.45 6.73 14.36
C ALA A 68 -10.23 8.04 14.62
N ARG A 69 -11.53 7.95 14.93
CA ARG A 69 -12.33 9.13 15.31
C ARG A 69 -11.82 9.81 16.58
N LYS A 70 -11.33 9.05 17.58
CA LYS A 70 -10.70 9.63 18.79
C LYS A 70 -9.42 10.41 18.48
N ARG A 71 -8.77 10.16 17.33
CA ARG A 71 -7.65 10.97 16.82
C ARG A 71 -8.12 12.24 16.10
N GLY A 72 -9.43 12.51 16.04
CA GLY A 72 -10.00 13.66 15.37
C GLY A 72 -10.23 13.48 13.87
N LEU A 73 -10.24 12.23 13.38
CA LEU A 73 -10.44 11.91 11.97
C LEU A 73 -11.93 11.72 11.65
N GLU A 74 -12.32 12.08 10.44
CA GLU A 74 -13.61 11.72 9.86
C GLU A 74 -13.51 10.30 9.28
N VAL A 75 -14.42 9.39 9.69
CA VAL A 75 -14.37 7.98 9.29
C VAL A 75 -15.76 7.44 9.02
N ILE A 76 -15.95 6.85 7.85
CA ILE A 76 -17.10 6.01 7.49
C ILE A 76 -16.79 4.57 7.95
N THR A 77 -17.68 3.99 8.76
CA THR A 77 -17.54 2.57 9.13
C THR A 77 -18.25 1.71 8.10
N GLY A 78 -17.51 0.89 7.37
CA GLY A 78 -18.05 0.00 6.35
C GLY A 78 -17.01 -0.58 5.41
N LEU A 79 -17.43 -1.53 4.60
CA LEU A 79 -16.61 -2.09 3.51
C LEU A 79 -16.71 -1.20 2.28
N ILE A 80 -15.59 -0.99 1.58
CA ILE A 80 -15.54 -0.12 0.40
C ILE A 80 -16.44 -0.60 -0.74
N ASP A 81 -16.68 -1.89 -0.84
CA ASP A 81 -17.53 -2.52 -1.85
C ASP A 81 -19.01 -2.66 -1.41
N SER A 82 -19.35 -2.23 -0.18
CA SER A 82 -20.75 -2.22 0.26
C SER A 82 -21.52 -1.05 -0.38
N ARG A 83 -22.78 -1.31 -0.69
CA ARG A 83 -23.67 -0.29 -1.26
C ARG A 83 -23.84 0.92 -0.36
N GLU A 84 -23.99 0.69 0.95
CA GLU A 84 -24.15 1.75 1.94
C GLU A 84 -22.95 2.70 1.98
N THR A 85 -21.72 2.16 2.02
CA THR A 85 -20.49 2.97 1.99
C THR A 85 -20.37 3.75 0.68
N GLN A 86 -20.72 3.14 -0.46
CA GLN A 86 -20.70 3.82 -1.75
C GLN A 86 -21.71 5.01 -1.80
N GLU A 87 -22.91 4.82 -1.26
CA GLU A 87 -23.92 5.88 -1.17
C GLU A 87 -23.44 7.04 -0.28
N GLN A 88 -22.79 6.75 0.86
CA GLN A 88 -22.18 7.75 1.75
C GLN A 88 -21.03 8.50 1.07
N LEU A 89 -20.17 7.81 0.33
CA LEU A 89 -19.09 8.43 -0.44
C LEU A 89 -19.61 9.36 -1.53
N ILE A 90 -20.63 8.94 -2.26
CA ILE A 90 -21.29 9.77 -3.28
C ILE A 90 -21.93 11.01 -2.64
N ALA A 91 -22.54 10.89 -1.46
CA ALA A 91 -23.07 12.02 -0.73
C ALA A 91 -21.94 12.98 -0.29
N HIS A 92 -20.86 12.44 0.28
CA HIS A 92 -19.70 13.21 0.69
C HIS A 92 -19.07 13.98 -0.50
N THR A 93 -18.91 13.34 -1.66
CA THR A 93 -18.34 14.02 -2.83
C THR A 93 -19.23 15.10 -3.42
N LYS A 94 -20.55 15.05 -3.22
CA LYS A 94 -21.48 16.12 -3.61
C LYS A 94 -21.34 17.34 -2.72
N GLU A 95 -21.00 17.16 -1.45
CA GLU A 95 -20.86 18.23 -0.47
C GLU A 95 -19.45 18.85 -0.46
N HIS A 96 -18.42 18.01 -0.52
CA HIS A 96 -17.02 18.40 -0.32
C HIS A 96 -16.17 18.34 -1.61
N GLY A 97 -16.73 17.88 -2.73
CA GLY A 97 -16.00 17.69 -3.99
C GLY A 97 -15.32 16.32 -4.10
N LEU A 98 -14.77 16.05 -5.28
CA LEU A 98 -14.02 14.81 -5.57
C LEU A 98 -12.68 14.80 -4.82
N PHE A 99 -12.14 13.61 -4.61
CA PHE A 99 -10.83 13.42 -3.97
C PHE A 99 -9.68 13.68 -4.96
N GLU A 100 -8.64 14.35 -4.49
CA GLU A 100 -7.39 14.55 -5.25
C GLU A 100 -6.48 13.32 -5.10
N THR A 101 -6.64 12.58 -4.01
CA THR A 101 -5.91 11.32 -3.79
C THR A 101 -6.83 10.28 -3.17
N ILE A 102 -6.84 9.08 -3.72
CA ILE A 102 -7.36 7.89 -3.04
C ILE A 102 -6.16 7.06 -2.61
N PHE A 103 -6.12 6.72 -1.33
CA PHE A 103 -5.03 6.00 -0.71
C PHE A 103 -5.51 4.65 -0.18
N MET A 104 -4.82 3.57 -0.55
CA MET A 104 -5.16 2.21 -0.15
C MET A 104 -3.89 1.43 0.17
N SER A 105 -3.66 1.16 1.46
CA SER A 105 -2.47 0.47 1.94
C SER A 105 -2.80 -0.95 2.39
N GLN A 106 -2.33 -1.96 1.64
CA GLN A 106 -2.51 -3.39 1.98
C GLN A 106 -4.00 -3.76 2.19
N VAL A 107 -4.88 -3.33 1.29
CA VAL A 107 -6.33 -3.57 1.36
C VAL A 107 -6.84 -4.33 0.14
N ILE A 108 -6.29 -4.07 -1.04
CA ILE A 108 -6.79 -4.61 -2.31
C ILE A 108 -6.76 -6.15 -2.36
N GLU A 109 -5.83 -6.77 -1.65
CA GLU A 109 -5.71 -8.22 -1.52
C GLU A 109 -6.88 -8.87 -0.75
N HIS A 110 -7.60 -8.09 0.04
CA HIS A 110 -8.78 -8.52 0.79
C HIS A 110 -10.09 -8.35 0.01
N ILE A 111 -10.06 -7.69 -1.15
CA ILE A 111 -11.25 -7.41 -1.96
C ILE A 111 -11.53 -8.56 -2.92
N ALA A 112 -12.77 -9.05 -2.92
CA ALA A 112 -13.18 -10.18 -3.75
C ALA A 112 -13.16 -9.85 -5.25
N ASP A 113 -13.63 -8.66 -5.65
CA ASP A 113 -13.57 -8.14 -7.01
C ASP A 113 -12.84 -6.79 -7.08
N PRO A 114 -11.49 -6.83 -7.11
CA PRO A 114 -10.69 -5.62 -7.13
C PRO A 114 -10.88 -4.78 -8.40
N ALA A 115 -11.18 -5.41 -9.54
CA ALA A 115 -11.35 -4.67 -10.79
C ALA A 115 -12.62 -3.78 -10.76
N THR A 116 -13.74 -4.30 -10.26
CA THR A 116 -14.96 -3.52 -10.10
C THR A 116 -14.79 -2.41 -9.07
N THR A 117 -14.12 -2.68 -7.95
CA THR A 117 -13.83 -1.67 -6.93
C THR A 117 -12.96 -0.55 -7.52
N LEU A 118 -11.87 -0.87 -8.22
CA LEU A 118 -11.00 0.13 -8.85
C LEU A 118 -11.74 1.00 -9.86
N ARG A 119 -12.61 0.41 -10.68
CA ARG A 119 -13.45 1.18 -11.63
C ARG A 119 -14.42 2.14 -10.90
N ALA A 120 -15.01 1.70 -9.79
CA ALA A 120 -15.89 2.57 -8.98
C ALA A 120 -15.11 3.74 -8.37
N LEU A 121 -13.92 3.50 -7.81
CA LEU A 121 -13.06 4.52 -7.22
C LEU A 121 -12.63 5.60 -8.22
N LYS A 122 -12.51 5.26 -9.50
CA LYS A 122 -12.19 6.22 -10.56
C LYS A 122 -13.19 7.39 -10.61
N ASN A 123 -14.46 7.14 -10.33
CA ASN A 123 -15.51 8.15 -10.35
C ASN A 123 -15.48 9.10 -9.13
N LEU A 124 -14.71 8.76 -8.10
CA LEU A 124 -14.52 9.56 -6.90
C LEU A 124 -13.28 10.48 -6.99
N LEU A 125 -12.40 10.25 -7.99
CA LEU A 125 -11.19 11.04 -8.21
C LEU A 125 -11.45 12.27 -9.07
N THR A 126 -10.75 13.36 -8.76
CA THR A 126 -10.63 14.49 -9.70
C THR A 126 -9.96 14.04 -10.99
N PRO A 127 -10.16 14.75 -12.12
CA PRO A 127 -9.51 14.38 -13.40
C PRO A 127 -7.99 14.23 -13.31
N ASP A 128 -7.33 15.06 -12.50
CA ASP A 128 -5.88 15.05 -12.28
C ASP A 128 -5.49 14.33 -10.98
N GLY A 129 -6.44 13.65 -10.34
CA GLY A 129 -6.25 12.96 -9.07
C GLY A 129 -5.42 11.68 -9.21
N TYR A 130 -5.00 11.14 -8.07
CA TYR A 130 -4.15 9.96 -8.00
C TYR A 130 -4.75 8.87 -7.13
N LEU A 131 -4.58 7.64 -7.57
CA LEU A 131 -4.69 6.45 -6.73
C LEU A 131 -3.27 6.07 -6.27
N VAL A 132 -3.04 6.04 -4.95
CA VAL A 132 -1.82 5.49 -4.33
C VAL A 132 -2.19 4.19 -3.66
N ILE A 133 -1.70 3.08 -4.17
CA ILE A 133 -2.15 1.75 -3.76
C ILE A 133 -0.99 0.77 -3.61
N SER A 134 -0.93 0.09 -2.46
CA SER A 134 0.09 -0.91 -2.16
C SER A 134 -0.48 -2.28 -1.84
N THR A 135 0.31 -3.31 -2.09
CA THR A 135 0.00 -4.70 -1.75
C THR A 135 1.28 -5.53 -1.59
N CYS A 136 1.13 -6.77 -1.11
CA CYS A 136 2.21 -7.72 -0.95
C CYS A 136 2.60 -8.40 -2.27
N SER A 137 3.88 -8.82 -2.39
CA SER A 137 4.41 -9.55 -3.53
C SER A 137 4.45 -11.06 -3.27
N ILE A 138 3.57 -11.83 -3.90
CA ILE A 138 3.57 -13.31 -3.77
C ILE A 138 4.82 -13.96 -4.38
N VAL A 139 5.53 -13.26 -5.25
CA VAL A 139 6.74 -13.78 -5.92
C VAL A 139 8.04 -13.45 -5.20
N HIS A 140 7.95 -12.95 -3.96
CA HIS A 140 9.10 -12.81 -3.09
C HIS A 140 9.81 -14.15 -2.89
N TRP A 141 11.14 -14.14 -2.77
CA TRP A 141 11.95 -15.36 -2.72
C TRP A 141 11.55 -16.33 -1.60
N LYS A 142 11.12 -15.85 -0.43
CA LYS A 142 10.63 -16.72 0.66
C LYS A 142 9.37 -17.48 0.26
N CYS A 143 8.41 -16.79 -0.39
CA CYS A 143 7.19 -17.44 -0.88
C CYS A 143 7.52 -18.51 -1.94
N ARG A 144 8.43 -18.18 -2.85
CA ARG A 144 8.88 -19.16 -3.87
C ARG A 144 9.50 -20.40 -3.25
N LEU A 145 10.32 -20.24 -2.20
CA LEU A 145 10.91 -21.38 -1.49
C LEU A 145 9.84 -22.19 -0.76
N GLN A 146 8.91 -21.55 -0.07
CA GLN A 146 7.82 -22.26 0.60
C GLN A 146 7.01 -23.09 -0.41
N ILE A 147 6.60 -22.50 -1.54
CA ILE A 147 5.86 -23.18 -2.59
C ILE A 147 6.69 -24.33 -3.21
N LEU A 148 7.99 -24.11 -3.47
CA LEU A 148 8.89 -25.12 -4.00
C LEU A 148 8.98 -26.37 -3.10
N PHE A 149 8.91 -26.17 -1.78
CA PHE A 149 8.88 -27.25 -0.80
C PHE A 149 7.47 -27.74 -0.45
N GLY A 150 6.47 -27.37 -1.25
CA GLY A 150 5.08 -27.79 -1.05
C GLY A 150 4.40 -27.18 0.17
N LYS A 151 4.92 -26.06 0.69
CA LYS A 151 4.36 -25.36 1.86
C LYS A 151 3.48 -24.21 1.41
N TRP A 152 2.26 -24.17 1.94
CA TRP A 152 1.32 -23.05 1.83
C TRP A 152 0.57 -22.97 3.15
N GLU A 153 1.17 -22.30 4.11
CA GLU A 153 0.62 -22.20 5.46
C GLU A 153 0.07 -20.79 5.67
N TYR A 154 -1.22 -20.71 6.02
CA TYR A 154 -1.84 -19.43 6.33
C TYR A 154 -1.39 -18.89 7.68
N GLU A 155 -1.05 -17.62 7.70
CA GLU A 155 -0.57 -16.87 8.86
C GLU A 155 -1.63 -15.84 9.29
N ASP A 156 -1.42 -15.22 10.46
CA ASP A 156 -2.28 -14.12 10.93
C ASP A 156 -1.89 -12.77 10.33
N TYR A 157 -0.67 -12.68 9.76
CA TYR A 157 -0.09 -11.48 9.14
C TYR A 157 0.82 -11.86 7.98
N GLY A 158 1.11 -10.87 7.11
CA GLY A 158 2.09 -11.04 6.05
C GLY A 158 1.49 -11.52 4.73
N ILE A 159 2.34 -12.05 3.85
CA ILE A 159 1.92 -12.40 2.48
C ILE A 159 0.88 -13.53 2.47
N PHE A 160 1.00 -14.49 3.39
CA PHE A 160 0.07 -15.60 3.53
C PHE A 160 -1.02 -15.36 4.59
N ASP A 161 -1.37 -14.08 4.85
CA ASP A 161 -2.49 -13.75 5.74
C ASP A 161 -3.75 -14.50 5.27
N ARG A 162 -4.41 -15.18 6.22
CA ARG A 162 -5.58 -16.02 5.96
C ARG A 162 -6.78 -15.25 5.40
N THR A 163 -6.77 -13.92 5.50
CA THR A 163 -7.81 -13.04 4.97
C THR A 163 -7.52 -12.54 3.56
N HIS A 164 -6.35 -12.85 2.99
CA HIS A 164 -6.04 -12.52 1.60
C HIS A 164 -6.83 -13.38 0.62
N LEU A 165 -7.63 -12.74 -0.21
CA LEU A 165 -8.42 -13.36 -1.27
C LEU A 165 -7.70 -13.33 -2.62
N ARG A 166 -6.74 -12.41 -2.79
CA ARG A 166 -5.99 -12.18 -4.02
C ARG A 166 -4.50 -12.08 -3.73
N PHE A 167 -3.72 -12.62 -4.66
CA PHE A 167 -2.26 -12.59 -4.60
C PHE A 167 -1.72 -11.92 -5.87
N PHE A 168 -0.82 -10.98 -5.69
CA PHE A 168 -0.34 -10.16 -6.80
C PHE A 168 1.18 -10.30 -7.01
N THR A 169 1.56 -10.17 -8.28
CA THR A 169 2.91 -9.84 -8.68
C THR A 169 2.96 -8.38 -9.11
N ILE A 170 4.14 -7.77 -9.18
CA ILE A 170 4.32 -6.42 -9.73
C ILE A 170 3.64 -6.30 -11.11
N LYS A 171 3.82 -7.31 -11.98
CA LYS A 171 3.25 -7.30 -13.34
C LYS A 171 1.72 -7.45 -13.33
N SER A 172 1.19 -8.45 -12.61
CA SER A 172 -0.27 -8.71 -12.64
C SER A 172 -1.06 -7.59 -11.99
N PHE A 173 -0.50 -6.92 -10.97
CA PHE A 173 -1.15 -5.79 -10.33
C PHE A 173 -1.15 -4.55 -11.24
N ARG A 174 -0.03 -4.28 -11.94
CA ARG A 174 0.02 -3.24 -12.95
C ARG A 174 -1.04 -3.45 -14.04
N GLN A 175 -1.14 -4.68 -14.55
CA GLN A 175 -2.16 -5.05 -15.55
C GLN A 175 -3.58 -4.82 -15.02
N LEU A 176 -3.86 -5.19 -13.77
CA LEU A 176 -5.16 -4.94 -13.13
C LEU A 176 -5.49 -3.43 -13.09
N LEU A 177 -4.52 -2.57 -12.77
CA LEU A 177 -4.72 -1.11 -12.78
C LEU A 177 -5.01 -0.61 -14.19
N GLU A 178 -4.23 -1.03 -15.19
CA GLU A 178 -4.40 -0.62 -16.59
C GLU A 178 -5.77 -1.07 -17.15
N GLU A 179 -6.17 -2.30 -16.90
CA GLU A 179 -7.48 -2.86 -17.29
C GLU A 179 -8.66 -2.21 -16.53
N SER A 180 -8.40 -1.63 -15.35
CA SER A 180 -9.38 -0.87 -14.57
C SER A 180 -9.47 0.61 -14.97
N GLY A 181 -8.70 1.03 -15.99
CA GLY A 181 -8.73 2.38 -16.54
C GLY A 181 -7.82 3.37 -15.82
N TYR A 182 -6.68 2.90 -15.33
CA TYR A 182 -5.62 3.74 -14.74
C TYR A 182 -4.33 3.66 -15.55
N THR A 183 -3.56 4.75 -15.56
CA THR A 183 -2.18 4.79 -16.06
C THR A 183 -1.24 4.91 -14.87
N VAL A 184 -0.26 4.02 -14.76
CA VAL A 184 0.77 4.08 -13.72
C VAL A 184 1.74 5.22 -14.02
N VAL A 185 1.91 6.14 -13.05
CA VAL A 185 2.78 7.31 -13.16
C VAL A 185 4.02 7.22 -12.25
N ASP A 186 3.93 6.46 -11.16
CA ASP A 186 5.06 6.22 -10.27
C ASP A 186 4.99 4.82 -9.64
N PHE A 187 6.13 4.30 -9.18
CA PHE A 187 6.25 2.97 -8.63
C PHE A 187 7.33 2.91 -7.56
N GLY A 188 7.00 2.32 -6.42
CA GLY A 188 7.92 2.04 -5.33
C GLY A 188 7.80 0.62 -4.82
N TYR A 189 8.80 0.13 -4.11
CA TYR A 189 8.77 -1.18 -3.49
C TYR A 189 9.71 -1.24 -2.29
N THR A 190 9.38 -2.10 -1.34
CA THR A 190 10.31 -2.54 -0.30
C THR A 190 10.94 -3.85 -0.71
N PHE A 191 12.15 -4.10 -0.26
CA PHE A 191 12.83 -5.33 -0.59
C PHE A 191 13.46 -5.98 0.65
N GLU A 192 13.52 -7.28 0.64
CA GLU A 192 14.29 -8.08 1.59
C GLU A 192 15.31 -8.90 0.81
N ASP A 193 16.57 -8.63 1.09
CA ASP A 193 17.68 -9.31 0.43
C ASP A 193 17.85 -10.73 0.95
N ILE A 194 18.39 -11.62 0.11
CA ILE A 194 18.79 -12.94 0.55
C ILE A 194 20.05 -12.78 1.41
N CYS A 195 19.92 -13.10 2.68
CA CYS A 195 21.06 -13.23 3.57
C CYS A 195 21.23 -14.70 3.93
N PRO A 196 22.25 -15.41 3.38
CA PRO A 196 22.48 -16.83 3.67
C PRO A 196 22.66 -17.09 5.17
N PHE A 197 23.25 -16.14 5.89
CA PHE A 197 23.46 -16.24 7.35
C PHE A 197 22.16 -16.07 8.14
N LYS A 198 21.21 -15.24 7.67
CA LYS A 198 19.90 -15.12 8.30
C LYS A 198 19.10 -16.41 8.17
N ILE A 199 19.28 -17.14 7.07
CA ILE A 199 18.62 -18.44 6.84
C ILE A 199 19.16 -19.51 7.81
N LEU A 200 20.46 -19.45 8.13
CA LEU A 200 21.13 -20.47 8.96
C LEU A 200 21.18 -20.11 10.45
N PHE A 201 21.27 -18.82 10.81
CA PHE A 201 21.60 -18.39 12.17
C PHE A 201 20.72 -17.28 12.73
N ASP A 202 19.66 -16.88 12.00
CA ASP A 202 18.79 -15.73 12.32
C ASP A 202 19.57 -14.41 12.61
N THR A 203 20.79 -14.31 12.09
CA THR A 203 21.65 -13.14 12.27
C THR A 203 21.74 -12.34 10.99
N ARG A 204 21.63 -11.00 11.14
CA ARG A 204 21.71 -10.05 10.02
C ARG A 204 23.17 -9.70 9.75
N ILE A 205 23.94 -10.63 9.16
CA ILE A 205 25.28 -10.36 8.67
C ILE A 205 25.15 -9.96 7.19
N LEU A 206 25.84 -8.92 6.77
CA LEU A 206 25.90 -8.30 5.45
C LEU A 206 25.20 -9.05 4.29
N ALA A 207 24.08 -8.47 3.82
CA ALA A 207 23.40 -8.96 2.61
C ALA A 207 24.18 -8.53 1.35
N PRO A 208 24.00 -9.20 0.18
CA PRO A 208 24.67 -8.81 -1.07
C PRO A 208 24.50 -7.34 -1.42
N SER A 209 23.33 -6.75 -1.18
CA SER A 209 23.10 -5.33 -1.43
C SER A 209 23.87 -4.42 -0.48
N ASP A 210 24.17 -4.87 0.74
CA ASP A 210 24.98 -4.11 1.69
C ASP A 210 26.46 -4.13 1.29
N LEU A 211 26.96 -5.27 0.79
CA LEU A 211 28.32 -5.36 0.25
C LEU A 211 28.52 -4.44 -0.95
N LEU A 212 27.54 -4.36 -1.86
CA LEU A 212 27.59 -3.43 -2.98
C LEU A 212 27.68 -1.97 -2.52
N ARG A 213 27.02 -1.61 -1.41
CA ARG A 213 27.05 -0.25 -0.85
C ARG A 213 28.44 0.17 -0.36
N LEU A 214 29.30 -0.79 0.03
CA LEU A 214 30.65 -0.52 0.52
C LEU A 214 31.63 -0.12 -0.60
N ILE A 215 31.26 -0.26 -1.88
CA ILE A 215 32.11 0.14 -3.01
C ILE A 215 32.12 1.69 -3.12
N PRO A 216 33.27 2.36 -2.97
CA PRO A 216 33.35 3.81 -3.06
C PRO A 216 32.81 4.34 -4.40
N PHE A 217 32.19 5.52 -4.38
CA PHE A 217 31.70 6.30 -5.53
C PHE A 217 30.57 5.68 -6.37
N ILE A 218 30.50 4.35 -6.51
CA ILE A 218 29.52 3.67 -7.38
C ILE A 218 28.58 2.70 -6.65
N GLY A 219 28.85 2.41 -5.39
CA GLY A 219 28.15 1.37 -4.62
C GLY A 219 26.64 1.59 -4.52
N ILE A 220 26.19 2.83 -4.32
CA ILE A 220 24.76 3.18 -4.26
C ILE A 220 24.07 2.91 -5.61
N ARG A 221 24.73 3.24 -6.73
CA ARG A 221 24.20 2.96 -8.07
C ARG A 221 24.12 1.46 -8.34
N LEU A 222 25.18 0.72 -8.00
CA LEU A 222 25.21 -0.74 -8.17
C LEU A 222 24.13 -1.42 -7.33
N ARG A 223 23.94 -0.99 -6.08
CA ARG A 223 22.85 -1.48 -5.23
C ARG A 223 21.49 -1.25 -5.87
N ARG A 224 21.24 -0.04 -6.38
CA ARG A 224 19.97 0.29 -7.05
C ARG A 224 19.76 -0.58 -8.29
N VAL A 225 20.76 -0.74 -9.15
CA VAL A 225 20.69 -1.62 -10.32
C VAL A 225 20.41 -3.06 -9.92
N TYR A 226 21.09 -3.56 -8.90
CA TYR A 226 20.86 -4.90 -8.37
C TYR A 226 19.41 -5.08 -7.88
N THR A 227 18.91 -4.18 -7.03
CA THR A 227 17.55 -4.29 -6.50
C THR A 227 16.49 -4.13 -7.59
N ASP A 228 16.69 -3.27 -8.58
CA ASP A 228 15.78 -3.10 -9.73
C ASP A 228 15.78 -4.33 -10.64
N LEU A 229 16.95 -4.94 -10.89
CA LEU A 229 17.06 -6.16 -11.71
C LEU A 229 16.34 -7.34 -11.05
N PHE A 230 16.49 -7.48 -9.73
CA PHE A 230 15.93 -8.58 -8.97
C PHE A 230 14.64 -8.23 -8.22
N LYS A 231 13.97 -7.09 -8.52
CA LYS A 231 12.76 -6.62 -7.81
C LYS A 231 11.66 -7.67 -7.72
N ASN A 232 11.41 -8.45 -8.76
CA ASN A 232 10.41 -9.52 -8.73
C ASN A 232 10.77 -10.69 -7.79
N PHE A 233 11.99 -10.70 -7.29
CA PHE A 233 12.49 -11.75 -6.40
C PHE A 233 12.69 -11.21 -4.98
N LEU A 234 13.08 -9.96 -4.85
CA LEU A 234 13.43 -9.33 -3.59
C LEU A 234 12.30 -8.49 -2.99
N ALA A 235 11.33 -8.02 -3.81
CA ALA A 235 10.26 -7.17 -3.32
C ALA A 235 9.32 -7.93 -2.37
N THR A 236 9.12 -7.40 -1.18
CA THR A 236 8.15 -7.86 -0.19
C THR A 236 6.79 -7.22 -0.39
N GLN A 237 6.80 -5.91 -0.57
CA GLN A 237 5.62 -5.07 -0.82
C GLN A 237 5.95 -4.09 -1.94
N PHE A 238 4.93 -3.64 -2.65
CA PHE A 238 5.08 -2.63 -3.67
C PHE A 238 3.88 -1.68 -3.69
N VAL A 239 4.11 -0.48 -4.20
CA VAL A 239 3.13 0.58 -4.31
C VAL A 239 3.14 1.17 -5.71
N TYR A 240 1.97 1.46 -6.23
CA TYR A 240 1.77 2.21 -7.45
C TYR A 240 1.08 3.54 -7.15
N LYS A 241 1.55 4.60 -7.80
CA LYS A 241 0.81 5.83 -8.00
C LYS A 241 0.26 5.82 -9.42
N ALA A 242 -1.04 5.92 -9.57
CA ALA A 242 -1.72 5.81 -10.87
C ALA A 242 -2.74 6.94 -11.04
N GLN A 243 -3.00 7.34 -12.28
CA GLN A 243 -3.99 8.34 -12.64
C GLN A 243 -5.13 7.70 -13.43
N PRO A 244 -6.38 8.17 -13.28
CA PRO A 244 -7.48 7.72 -14.12
C PRO A 244 -7.24 8.10 -15.59
N ILE A 245 -7.43 7.15 -16.51
CA ILE A 245 -7.42 7.43 -17.94
C ILE A 245 -8.69 8.22 -18.26
N GLN A 246 -8.51 9.44 -18.78
CA GLN A 246 -9.63 10.27 -19.19
C GLN A 246 -10.24 9.74 -20.50
N GLY A 247 -11.57 9.72 -20.56
CA GLY A 247 -12.27 9.37 -21.81
C GLY A 247 -12.64 7.90 -22.01
N LEU A 248 -12.25 6.99 -21.14
CA LEU A 248 -12.82 5.64 -21.09
C LEU A 248 -14.07 5.66 -20.16
N LYS A 249 -15.25 5.76 -20.80
CA LYS A 249 -16.55 5.52 -20.14
C LYS A 249 -16.88 4.04 -20.16
#